data_6ffad77a418f93ca7633b7152a039576
#
_entry.id   6ffad77a418f93ca7633b7152a039576
#
_cell.length_a   1.000
_cell.length_b   1.000
_cell.length_c   1.000
_cell.angle_alpha   90.00
_cell.angle_beta   90.00
_cell.angle_gamma   90.00
#
_symmetry.space_group_name_H-M   'P 1'
#
loop_
_entity.id
_entity.type
_entity.pdbx_description
1 polymer ?
#
loop_
_entity_poly.entity_id
_entity_poly.type
_entity_poly.pdbx_seq_one_letter_code
_entity_poly.pdbx_strand_id
1 'polypeptide(L)'
;MTLKHLLAIALLAASATSANAQTTVGKGGITPEMLTQMRQAYPTTPADRALRNALAGTSINQLATNANNADATDTHFSNEVPSRGITDQKSSGRCWLFTGLNVMRAKMIKQYGLGDFQFSQSYNFFYDQLEKSNLFLQAVIDNAKKPMNDQLVDWLFKNPLSDGGTFCGVIDVVSKYGVVPAEVMPESFTANNTSRMASILSLKLREYGLTLRKMAAQGKKSAELQKVKTQQLSTIYHILTICLGEPVQKFTWAPRDASGKLLGEVKEYTPQQFYKEFVGTDLKNSFVMVMNDPSRPYHKTYTIDMDRHSYDGLQWTYLNLPMEEIKPLAIASIKDSTMMYFSCDVGKYLDSKTGILSLRNYDYESLFATTFPMTKAERISTYASASSHAMTLMAV
;
A
#
# COMPACT_ATOMS: atom_id res chain seq x y z
N MET A 1 -18.95 75.33 -63.29
CA MET A 1 -19.19 75.02 -61.85
C MET A 1 -19.30 73.56 -61.71
N THR A 2 -18.28 72.83 -61.45
CA THR A 2 -18.35 71.44 -61.06
C THR A 2 -17.06 71.06 -60.35
N LEU A 3 -17.23 70.60 -59.14
CA LEU A 3 -16.19 70.20 -58.23
C LEU A 3 -15.75 68.77 -58.56
N LYS A 4 -14.48 68.61 -58.90
CA LYS A 4 -13.91 67.26 -59.11
C LYS A 4 -13.23 66.83 -57.84
N HIS A 5 -13.77 65.76 -57.26
CA HIS A 5 -13.13 65.09 -56.14
C HIS A 5 -12.07 64.10 -56.66
N LEU A 6 -10.82 64.36 -56.32
CA LEU A 6 -9.73 63.41 -56.47
C LEU A 6 -9.69 62.52 -55.26
N LEU A 7 -10.04 61.19 -55.46
CA LEU A 7 -9.74 60.19 -54.48
C LEU A 7 -8.28 59.73 -54.65
N ALA A 8 -7.46 60.03 -53.68
CA ALA A 8 -6.15 59.41 -53.55
C ALA A 8 -6.26 58.06 -52.82
N ILE A 9 -6.07 57.02 -53.57
CA ILE A 9 -5.94 55.66 -52.96
C ILE A 9 -4.50 55.53 -52.48
N ALA A 10 -4.29 55.62 -51.19
CA ALA A 10 -3.04 55.24 -50.56
C ALA A 10 -2.99 53.70 -50.39
N LEU A 11 -2.23 53.00 -51.21
CA LEU A 11 -1.85 51.62 -50.97
C LEU A 11 -0.91 51.59 -49.78
N LEU A 12 -1.43 51.23 -48.61
CA LEU A 12 -0.61 50.73 -47.51
C LEU A 12 -0.18 49.30 -47.85
N ALA A 13 1.05 49.14 -48.30
CA ALA A 13 1.73 47.84 -48.29
C ALA A 13 2.02 47.46 -46.83
N ALA A 14 1.11 46.70 -46.23
CA ALA A 14 1.38 46.02 -44.98
C ALA A 14 2.40 44.92 -45.26
N SER A 15 3.68 45.18 -45.05
CA SER A 15 4.70 44.17 -44.92
C SER A 15 4.39 43.39 -43.65
N ALA A 16 3.71 42.22 -43.82
CA ALA A 16 3.60 41.24 -42.80
C ALA A 16 5.01 40.71 -42.49
N THR A 17 5.72 41.35 -41.59
CA THR A 17 6.84 40.73 -40.90
C THR A 17 6.25 39.62 -40.08
N SER A 18 6.37 38.39 -40.58
CA SER A 18 6.21 37.17 -39.78
C SER A 18 7.21 37.31 -38.65
N ALA A 19 6.75 37.83 -37.53
CA ALA A 19 7.48 37.68 -36.28
C ALA A 19 7.49 36.19 -35.97
N ASN A 20 8.51 35.48 -36.45
CA ASN A 20 8.92 34.25 -35.86
C ASN A 20 9.18 34.57 -34.38
N ALA A 21 8.20 34.35 -33.53
CA ALA A 21 8.42 34.28 -32.10
C ALA A 21 9.37 33.10 -31.89
N GLN A 22 10.66 33.35 -32.04
CA GLN A 22 11.68 32.48 -31.47
C GLN A 22 11.41 32.49 -29.97
N THR A 23 10.65 31.49 -29.51
CA THR A 23 10.61 31.19 -28.10
C THR A 23 12.06 30.96 -27.70
N THR A 24 12.63 31.91 -27.00
CA THR A 24 13.96 31.77 -26.39
C THR A 24 13.86 30.59 -25.43
N VAL A 25 14.38 29.44 -25.88
CA VAL A 25 14.46 28.28 -25.03
C VAL A 25 15.36 28.68 -23.85
N GLY A 26 14.78 28.71 -22.64
CA GLY A 26 15.51 29.04 -21.43
C GLY A 26 16.70 28.09 -21.23
N LYS A 27 17.72 28.56 -20.51
CA LYS A 27 18.91 27.75 -20.20
C LYS A 27 18.46 26.43 -19.55
N GLY A 28 18.70 25.32 -20.24
CA GLY A 28 18.26 23.97 -19.82
C GLY A 28 17.01 23.43 -20.54
N GLY A 29 16.37 24.22 -21.44
CA GLY A 29 15.30 23.74 -22.30
C GLY A 29 15.84 22.90 -23.47
N ILE A 30 14.99 22.03 -24.03
CA ILE A 30 15.31 21.24 -25.23
C ILE A 30 15.33 22.18 -26.46
N THR A 31 16.48 22.26 -27.12
CA THR A 31 16.64 23.12 -28.31
C THR A 31 16.39 22.32 -29.60
N PRO A 32 16.16 23.00 -30.73
CA PRO A 32 16.06 22.34 -32.04
C PRO A 32 17.32 21.54 -32.41
N GLU A 33 18.50 22.01 -32.01
CA GLU A 33 19.77 21.34 -32.25
C GLU A 33 19.85 20.05 -31.41
N MET A 34 19.43 20.07 -30.15
CA MET A 34 19.34 18.88 -29.29
C MET A 34 18.39 17.87 -29.89
N LEU A 35 17.21 18.27 -30.39
CA LEU A 35 16.27 17.38 -31.06
C LEU A 35 16.87 16.73 -32.30
N THR A 36 17.66 17.49 -33.06
CA THR A 36 18.37 16.96 -34.24
C THR A 36 19.38 15.90 -33.85
N GLN A 37 20.20 16.17 -32.84
CA GLN A 37 21.16 15.21 -32.28
C GLN A 37 20.49 13.94 -31.77
N MET A 38 19.39 14.07 -31.01
CA MET A 38 18.60 12.92 -30.50
C MET A 38 18.06 12.05 -31.64
N ARG A 39 17.54 12.63 -32.71
CA ARG A 39 17.06 11.88 -33.89
C ARG A 39 18.17 11.16 -34.63
N GLN A 40 19.36 11.78 -34.72
CA GLN A 40 20.51 11.17 -35.35
C GLN A 40 21.14 10.05 -34.51
N ALA A 41 21.12 10.17 -33.18
CA ALA A 41 21.65 9.16 -32.28
C ALA A 41 20.83 7.85 -32.33
N TYR A 42 19.55 7.93 -32.60
CA TYR A 42 18.64 6.77 -32.63
C TYR A 42 17.85 6.72 -33.94
N PRO A 43 18.50 6.36 -35.07
CA PRO A 43 17.79 6.23 -36.36
C PRO A 43 16.82 5.04 -36.28
N THR A 44 15.60 5.25 -36.76
CA THR A 44 14.56 4.23 -36.77
C THR A 44 14.92 3.08 -37.74
N THR A 45 15.15 1.90 -37.17
CA THR A 45 15.41 0.66 -37.93
C THR A 45 14.12 -0.05 -38.36
N PRO A 46 14.17 -1.06 -39.25
CA PRO A 46 13.02 -1.93 -39.53
C PRO A 46 12.50 -2.64 -38.26
N ALA A 47 13.37 -3.05 -37.35
CA ALA A 47 13.02 -3.67 -36.07
C ALA A 47 12.24 -2.69 -35.16
N ASP A 48 12.67 -1.43 -35.06
CA ASP A 48 11.97 -0.41 -34.30
C ASP A 48 10.56 -0.15 -34.84
N ARG A 49 10.38 -0.21 -36.17
CA ARG A 49 9.05 -0.09 -36.77
C ARG A 49 8.17 -1.27 -36.43
N ALA A 50 8.70 -2.50 -36.44
CA ALA A 50 7.95 -3.70 -36.06
C ALA A 50 7.57 -3.65 -34.57
N LEU A 51 8.49 -3.28 -33.69
CA LEU A 51 8.23 -3.10 -32.26
C LEU A 51 7.18 -2.01 -32.00
N ARG A 52 7.25 -0.88 -32.70
CA ARG A 52 6.24 0.20 -32.60
C ARG A 52 4.85 -0.28 -33.02
N ASN A 53 4.76 -1.05 -34.10
CA ASN A 53 3.50 -1.64 -34.53
C ASN A 53 2.95 -2.65 -33.50
N ALA A 54 3.80 -3.49 -32.93
CA ALA A 54 3.41 -4.40 -31.85
C ALA A 54 2.92 -3.66 -30.62
N LEU A 55 3.65 -2.61 -30.16
CA LEU A 55 3.28 -1.78 -29.03
C LEU A 55 2.02 -0.94 -29.24
N ALA A 56 1.60 -0.72 -30.47
CA ALA A 56 0.31 -0.06 -30.76
C ALA A 56 -0.91 -0.85 -30.28
N GLY A 57 -0.78 -2.19 -30.18
CA GLY A 57 -1.87 -3.09 -29.78
C GLY A 57 -1.57 -3.96 -28.55
N THR A 58 -0.38 -3.84 -27.95
CA THR A 58 0.09 -4.72 -26.88
C THR A 58 0.79 -3.93 -25.80
N SER A 59 0.66 -4.35 -24.52
CA SER A 59 1.33 -3.68 -23.41
C SER A 59 2.85 -3.91 -23.42
N ILE A 60 3.60 -2.96 -22.89
CA ILE A 60 5.05 -3.06 -22.73
C ILE A 60 5.43 -4.35 -21.99
N ASN A 61 4.79 -4.63 -20.85
CA ASN A 61 5.10 -5.82 -20.06
C ASN A 61 4.87 -7.12 -20.83
N GLN A 62 3.83 -7.18 -21.64
CA GLN A 62 3.55 -8.38 -22.43
C GLN A 62 4.63 -8.63 -23.49
N LEU A 63 5.18 -7.60 -24.13
CA LEU A 63 6.29 -7.75 -25.08
C LEU A 63 7.63 -7.96 -24.39
N ALA A 64 7.82 -7.41 -23.20
CA ALA A 64 9.03 -7.58 -22.42
C ALA A 64 9.07 -8.92 -21.65
N THR A 65 7.97 -9.70 -21.64
CA THR A 65 7.96 -11.00 -20.96
C THR A 65 9.11 -11.88 -21.47
N ASN A 66 9.99 -12.30 -20.55
CA ASN A 66 11.16 -13.11 -20.89
C ASN A 66 10.77 -14.59 -20.99
N ALA A 67 10.59 -15.06 -22.21
CA ALA A 67 10.25 -16.47 -22.51
C ALA A 67 11.35 -17.46 -22.08
N ASN A 68 12.57 -16.98 -21.88
CA ASN A 68 13.73 -17.79 -21.49
C ASN A 68 14.06 -17.66 -20.00
N ASN A 69 13.13 -17.16 -19.17
CA ASN A 69 13.35 -17.07 -17.73
C ASN A 69 13.45 -18.47 -17.11
N ALA A 70 14.66 -18.84 -16.68
CA ALA A 70 14.96 -20.13 -16.08
C ALA A 70 14.64 -20.20 -14.56
N ASP A 71 14.18 -19.10 -13.95
CA ASP A 71 13.85 -19.07 -12.50
C ASP A 71 12.57 -19.87 -12.15
N ALA A 72 11.91 -20.37 -13.14
CA ALA A 72 10.48 -20.65 -13.10
C ALA A 72 10.08 -22.10 -12.90
N THR A 73 10.92 -23.01 -12.46
CA THR A 73 10.60 -24.41 -12.78
C THR A 73 10.47 -25.39 -11.64
N ASP A 74 10.98 -25.08 -10.46
CA ASP A 74 10.87 -26.01 -9.34
C ASP A 74 9.76 -25.59 -8.38
N THR A 75 8.69 -26.39 -8.31
CA THR A 75 7.58 -26.23 -7.36
C THR A 75 7.61 -27.24 -6.25
N HIS A 76 8.69 -28.01 -6.12
CA HIS A 76 8.89 -28.94 -5.01
C HIS A 76 9.41 -28.20 -3.79
N PHE A 77 8.72 -28.41 -2.65
CA PHE A 77 9.12 -27.85 -1.37
C PHE A 77 9.42 -28.96 -0.38
N SER A 78 10.57 -28.87 0.30
CA SER A 78 10.98 -29.83 1.33
C SER A 78 10.21 -29.66 2.65
N ASN A 79 9.74 -28.45 2.91
CA ASN A 79 8.97 -28.09 4.09
C ASN A 79 7.86 -27.11 3.73
N GLU A 80 6.66 -27.36 4.25
CA GLU A 80 5.49 -26.51 4.03
C GLU A 80 4.69 -26.32 5.32
N VAL A 81 4.20 -25.10 5.53
CA VAL A 81 3.24 -24.77 6.61
C VAL A 81 1.84 -24.79 6.01
N PRO A 82 0.96 -25.73 6.39
CA PRO A 82 -0.40 -25.81 5.84
C PRO A 82 -1.21 -24.55 6.12
N SER A 83 -1.87 -24.00 5.10
CA SER A 83 -2.66 -22.76 5.21
C SER A 83 -4.14 -22.92 4.85
N ARG A 84 -4.59 -24.10 4.39
CA ARG A 84 -5.97 -24.33 3.94
C ARG A 84 -6.45 -23.28 2.92
N GLY A 85 -5.70 -23.12 1.84
CA GLY A 85 -6.00 -22.21 0.74
C GLY A 85 -5.51 -20.78 0.94
N ILE A 86 -5.71 -19.97 -0.09
CA ILE A 86 -5.33 -18.56 -0.15
C ILE A 86 -6.52 -17.66 0.23
N THR A 87 -6.22 -16.42 0.62
CA THR A 87 -7.21 -15.36 0.82
C THR A 87 -7.01 -14.25 -0.20
N ASP A 88 -8.09 -13.61 -0.61
CA ASP A 88 -8.09 -12.58 -1.66
C ASP A 88 -8.62 -11.26 -1.12
N GLN A 89 -7.76 -10.24 -1.06
CA GLN A 89 -8.10 -8.90 -0.58
C GLN A 89 -8.96 -8.08 -1.56
N LYS A 90 -9.19 -8.59 -2.77
CA LYS A 90 -9.90 -7.90 -3.85
C LYS A 90 -9.29 -6.52 -4.16
N SER A 91 -10.12 -5.54 -4.51
CA SER A 91 -9.73 -4.15 -4.83
C SER A 91 -9.57 -3.31 -3.56
N SER A 92 -8.66 -3.71 -2.68
CA SER A 92 -8.36 -3.02 -1.42
C SER A 92 -6.86 -3.01 -1.11
N GLY A 93 -6.39 -2.06 -0.29
CA GLY A 93 -5.01 -2.00 0.19
C GLY A 93 -4.75 -2.84 1.44
N ARG A 94 -5.59 -3.83 1.77
CA ARG A 94 -5.56 -4.62 3.00
C ARG A 94 -4.61 -5.82 2.98
N CYS A 95 -3.68 -5.93 2.02
CA CYS A 95 -2.73 -7.04 1.94
C CYS A 95 -2.03 -7.31 3.27
N TRP A 96 -1.63 -6.28 3.97
CA TRP A 96 -0.97 -6.34 5.28
C TRP A 96 -1.83 -7.07 6.33
N LEU A 97 -3.12 -6.78 6.35
CA LEU A 97 -4.07 -7.38 7.30
C LEU A 97 -4.38 -8.84 6.95
N PHE A 98 -4.66 -9.12 5.67
CA PHE A 98 -4.87 -10.49 5.18
C PHE A 98 -3.66 -11.37 5.48
N THR A 99 -2.45 -10.87 5.21
CA THR A 99 -1.20 -11.59 5.47
C THR A 99 -1.00 -11.85 6.96
N GLY A 100 -1.18 -10.83 7.82
CA GLY A 100 -1.03 -11.00 9.26
C GLY A 100 -2.03 -11.98 9.87
N LEU A 101 -3.30 -11.89 9.46
CA LEU A 101 -4.34 -12.84 9.89
C LEU A 101 -4.08 -14.27 9.37
N ASN A 102 -3.50 -14.43 8.18
CA ASN A 102 -3.11 -15.74 7.66
C ASN A 102 -1.98 -16.40 8.46
N VAL A 103 -1.01 -15.61 8.93
CA VAL A 103 0.05 -16.14 9.83
C VAL A 103 -0.56 -16.72 11.10
N MET A 104 -1.50 -16.02 11.73
CA MET A 104 -2.20 -16.51 12.93
C MET A 104 -3.12 -17.70 12.62
N ARG A 105 -3.85 -17.63 11.49
CA ARG A 105 -4.75 -18.70 11.03
C ARG A 105 -4.04 -20.04 10.84
N ALA A 106 -2.87 -20.03 10.20
CA ALA A 106 -2.11 -21.27 9.96
C ALA A 106 -1.75 -21.99 11.27
N LYS A 107 -1.31 -21.23 12.28
CA LYS A 107 -1.03 -21.78 13.61
C LYS A 107 -2.27 -22.35 14.26
N MET A 108 -3.39 -21.63 14.23
CA MET A 108 -4.67 -22.03 14.80
C MET A 108 -5.22 -23.30 14.13
N ILE A 109 -5.21 -23.36 12.79
CA ILE A 109 -5.65 -24.54 12.02
C ILE A 109 -4.86 -25.78 12.45
N LYS A 110 -3.52 -25.66 12.53
CA LYS A 110 -2.66 -26.78 12.93
C LYS A 110 -2.92 -27.21 14.38
N GLN A 111 -3.04 -26.24 15.29
CA GLN A 111 -3.19 -26.52 16.73
C GLN A 111 -4.53 -27.19 17.07
N TYR A 112 -5.61 -26.76 16.43
CA TYR A 112 -6.97 -27.23 16.75
C TYR A 112 -7.55 -28.19 15.72
N GLY A 113 -6.80 -28.56 14.68
CA GLY A 113 -7.27 -29.48 13.63
C GLY A 113 -8.43 -28.92 12.80
N LEU A 114 -8.46 -27.59 12.62
CA LEU A 114 -9.58 -26.93 11.94
C LEU A 114 -9.64 -27.26 10.45
N GLY A 115 -10.85 -27.20 9.90
CA GLY A 115 -11.09 -27.17 8.46
C GLY A 115 -10.80 -25.79 7.85
N ASP A 116 -11.65 -25.38 6.92
CA ASP A 116 -11.55 -24.05 6.29
C ASP A 116 -11.98 -22.98 7.30
N PHE A 117 -11.00 -22.38 7.92
CA PHE A 117 -11.20 -21.29 8.87
C PHE A 117 -10.55 -20.01 8.36
N GLN A 118 -11.24 -18.89 8.52
CA GLN A 118 -10.70 -17.55 8.26
C GLN A 118 -11.13 -16.61 9.38
N PHE A 119 -10.25 -15.66 9.72
CA PHE A 119 -10.62 -14.49 10.51
C PHE A 119 -11.37 -13.47 9.65
N SER A 120 -12.22 -12.66 10.26
CA SER A 120 -12.84 -11.53 9.60
C SER A 120 -11.84 -10.40 9.40
N GLN A 121 -11.50 -10.12 8.16
CA GLN A 121 -10.69 -8.96 7.82
C GLN A 121 -11.50 -7.66 7.98
N SER A 122 -12.78 -7.67 7.66
CA SER A 122 -13.69 -6.53 7.85
C SER A 122 -13.74 -6.05 9.29
N TYR A 123 -13.74 -6.96 10.27
CA TYR A 123 -13.74 -6.61 11.69
C TYR A 123 -12.51 -5.80 12.09
N ASN A 124 -11.32 -6.32 11.83
CA ASN A 124 -10.07 -5.64 12.18
C ASN A 124 -9.83 -4.39 11.32
N PHE A 125 -10.25 -4.40 10.06
CA PHE A 125 -10.16 -3.24 9.19
C PHE A 125 -11.05 -2.07 9.64
N PHE A 126 -12.22 -2.34 10.17
CA PHE A 126 -13.07 -1.32 10.78
C PHE A 126 -12.31 -0.52 11.84
N TYR A 127 -11.69 -1.22 12.77
CA TYR A 127 -10.94 -0.59 13.84
C TYR A 127 -9.66 0.07 13.36
N ASP A 128 -8.96 -0.50 12.37
CA ASP A 128 -7.82 0.16 11.75
C ASP A 128 -8.19 1.53 11.16
N GLN A 129 -9.28 1.60 10.42
CA GLN A 129 -9.72 2.86 9.82
C GLN A 129 -10.20 3.88 10.87
N LEU A 130 -10.79 3.42 11.95
CA LEU A 130 -11.19 4.27 13.08
C LEU A 130 -9.96 4.80 13.83
N GLU A 131 -8.97 3.95 14.10
CA GLU A 131 -7.73 4.32 14.79
C GLU A 131 -6.89 5.29 13.95
N LYS A 132 -6.74 5.05 12.66
CA LYS A 132 -6.05 5.97 11.75
C LYS A 132 -6.76 7.31 11.65
N SER A 133 -8.09 7.33 11.68
CA SER A 133 -8.86 8.56 11.74
C SER A 133 -8.59 9.34 13.03
N ASN A 134 -8.53 8.64 14.17
CA ASN A 134 -8.15 9.24 15.45
C ASN A 134 -6.69 9.74 15.42
N LEU A 135 -5.77 8.96 14.86
CA LEU A 135 -4.35 9.33 14.71
C LEU A 135 -4.21 10.64 13.93
N PHE A 136 -4.90 10.77 12.79
CA PHE A 136 -4.90 12.01 11.99
C PHE A 136 -5.44 13.20 12.80
N LEU A 137 -6.62 13.07 13.40
CA LEU A 137 -7.25 14.17 14.13
C LEU A 137 -6.42 14.59 15.35
N GLN A 138 -5.81 13.64 16.07
CA GLN A 138 -4.93 13.93 17.18
C GLN A 138 -3.65 14.62 16.72
N ALA A 139 -3.01 14.11 15.64
CA ALA A 139 -1.83 14.74 15.07
C ALA A 139 -2.10 16.18 14.61
N VAL A 140 -3.29 16.47 14.09
CA VAL A 140 -3.72 17.83 13.74
C VAL A 140 -3.83 18.72 14.98
N ILE A 141 -4.38 18.21 16.09
CA ILE A 141 -4.45 18.95 17.37
C ILE A 141 -3.04 19.23 17.88
N ASP A 142 -2.17 18.23 17.94
CA ASP A 142 -0.81 18.33 18.46
C ASP A 142 0.05 19.34 17.69
N ASN A 143 -0.22 19.50 16.39
CA ASN A 143 0.47 20.42 15.50
C ASN A 143 -0.35 21.67 15.14
N ALA A 144 -1.41 21.98 15.89
CA ALA A 144 -2.34 23.09 15.54
C ALA A 144 -1.67 24.46 15.50
N LYS A 145 -0.57 24.67 16.24
CA LYS A 145 0.21 25.93 16.25
C LYS A 145 1.12 26.11 15.02
N LYS A 146 1.45 25.02 14.32
CA LYS A 146 2.28 25.10 13.10
C LYS A 146 1.47 25.62 11.92
N PRO A 147 2.06 26.35 10.97
CA PRO A 147 1.34 26.84 9.79
C PRO A 147 0.97 25.68 8.84
N MET A 148 0.04 25.94 7.91
CA MET A 148 -0.41 24.90 6.95
C MET A 148 0.68 24.42 6.00
N ASN A 149 1.72 25.24 5.74
CA ASN A 149 2.87 24.90 4.90
C ASN A 149 4.04 24.30 5.72
N ASP A 150 3.88 24.01 6.99
CA ASP A 150 4.83 23.17 7.73
C ASP A 150 4.84 21.78 7.08
N GLN A 151 6.02 21.19 6.89
CA GLN A 151 6.18 19.93 6.16
C GLN A 151 5.33 18.78 6.75
N LEU A 152 5.25 18.68 8.07
CA LEU A 152 4.46 17.65 8.75
C LEU A 152 2.95 17.92 8.57
N VAL A 153 2.52 19.17 8.73
CA VAL A 153 1.10 19.55 8.57
C VAL A 153 0.64 19.32 7.12
N ASP A 154 1.45 19.72 6.15
CA ASP A 154 1.18 19.48 4.73
C ASP A 154 1.07 17.97 4.44
N TRP A 155 2.00 17.16 4.95
CA TRP A 155 1.97 15.72 4.82
C TRP A 155 0.70 15.10 5.44
N LEU A 156 0.30 15.51 6.65
CA LEU A 156 -0.92 15.02 7.31
C LEU A 156 -2.16 15.28 6.46
N PHE A 157 -2.32 16.51 5.94
CA PHE A 157 -3.49 16.86 5.13
C PHE A 157 -3.46 16.24 3.73
N LYS A 158 -2.29 15.91 3.18
CA LYS A 158 -2.17 15.10 1.96
C LYS A 158 -2.58 13.65 2.18
N ASN A 159 -2.23 13.07 3.34
CA ASN A 159 -2.38 11.67 3.67
C ASN A 159 -3.23 11.44 4.93
N PRO A 160 -4.50 11.89 4.98
CA PRO A 160 -5.31 11.80 6.21
C PRO A 160 -5.71 10.37 6.57
N LEU A 161 -5.76 9.46 5.58
CA LEU A 161 -6.18 8.07 5.76
C LEU A 161 -5.64 7.21 4.63
N SER A 162 -5.27 5.98 4.96
CA SER A 162 -4.86 4.93 4.01
C SER A 162 -5.45 3.58 4.43
N ASP A 163 -5.79 2.73 3.47
CA ASP A 163 -6.16 1.33 3.72
C ASP A 163 -4.95 0.37 3.75
N GLY A 164 -3.76 0.87 3.37
CA GLY A 164 -2.49 0.16 3.49
C GLY A 164 -1.97 0.07 4.92
N GLY A 165 -0.95 -0.73 5.12
CA GLY A 165 -0.31 -0.87 6.43
C GLY A 165 0.79 -1.92 6.47
N THR A 166 1.23 -2.22 7.70
CA THR A 166 2.32 -3.13 8.00
C THR A 166 1.94 -4.10 9.11
N PHE A 167 2.85 -5.02 9.45
CA PHE A 167 2.60 -5.99 10.53
C PHE A 167 2.41 -5.32 11.90
N CYS A 168 3.00 -4.15 12.14
CA CYS A 168 2.74 -3.38 13.37
C CYS A 168 1.25 -3.05 13.53
N GLY A 169 0.58 -2.67 12.43
CA GLY A 169 -0.86 -2.44 12.45
C GLY A 169 -1.67 -3.70 12.78
N VAL A 170 -1.24 -4.87 12.30
CA VAL A 170 -1.87 -6.15 12.70
C VAL A 170 -1.74 -6.35 14.20
N ILE A 171 -0.53 -6.18 14.75
CA ILE A 171 -0.29 -6.30 16.18
C ILE A 171 -1.22 -5.36 16.97
N ASP A 172 -1.30 -4.10 16.58
CA ASP A 172 -2.08 -3.09 17.28
C ASP A 172 -3.57 -3.41 17.28
N VAL A 173 -4.17 -3.64 16.11
CA VAL A 173 -5.64 -3.86 16.01
C VAL A 173 -6.06 -5.20 16.62
N VAL A 174 -5.27 -6.26 16.44
CA VAL A 174 -5.58 -7.58 17.00
C VAL A 174 -5.40 -7.58 18.52
N SER A 175 -4.32 -7.01 19.04
CA SER A 175 -4.10 -6.97 20.49
C SER A 175 -5.13 -6.09 21.21
N LYS A 176 -5.56 -4.99 20.58
CA LYS A 176 -6.48 -4.03 21.17
C LYS A 176 -7.95 -4.46 21.07
N TYR A 177 -8.35 -5.02 19.93
CA TYR A 177 -9.75 -5.32 19.62
C TYR A 177 -10.09 -6.81 19.53
N GLY A 178 -9.09 -7.68 19.54
CA GLY A 178 -9.28 -9.11 19.33
C GLY A 178 -9.52 -9.46 17.86
N VAL A 179 -10.05 -10.65 17.64
CA VAL A 179 -10.41 -11.18 16.31
C VAL A 179 -11.74 -11.93 16.38
N VAL A 180 -12.38 -12.07 15.23
CA VAL A 180 -13.61 -12.87 15.09
C VAL A 180 -13.51 -13.76 13.84
N PRO A 181 -14.26 -14.88 13.78
CA PRO A 181 -14.41 -15.68 12.56
C PRO A 181 -15.03 -14.88 11.41
N ALA A 182 -14.68 -15.23 10.17
CA ALA A 182 -15.17 -14.53 8.99
C ALA A 182 -16.69 -14.58 8.83
N GLU A 183 -17.31 -15.69 9.23
CA GLU A 183 -18.77 -15.85 9.19
C GLU A 183 -19.52 -14.94 10.17
N VAL A 184 -18.85 -14.43 11.21
CA VAL A 184 -19.45 -13.55 12.22
C VAL A 184 -19.55 -12.11 11.72
N MET A 185 -18.57 -11.65 10.98
CA MET A 185 -18.58 -10.35 10.29
C MET A 185 -17.96 -10.52 8.89
N PRO A 186 -18.78 -10.90 7.90
CA PRO A 186 -18.31 -11.20 6.55
C PRO A 186 -17.90 -9.94 5.78
N GLU A 187 -17.19 -10.16 4.68
CA GLU A 187 -16.78 -9.11 3.76
C GLU A 187 -17.98 -8.44 3.09
N SER A 188 -18.05 -7.11 3.12
CA SER A 188 -19.00 -6.31 2.36
C SER A 188 -18.47 -5.97 0.96
N PHE A 189 -19.36 -5.49 0.07
CA PHE A 189 -18.91 -4.93 -1.21
C PHE A 189 -17.89 -3.81 -1.01
N THR A 190 -18.10 -2.92 -0.04
CA THR A 190 -17.20 -1.80 0.26
C THR A 190 -15.88 -2.27 0.86
N ALA A 191 -15.89 -3.31 1.69
CA ALA A 191 -14.65 -3.93 2.18
C ALA A 191 -13.79 -4.47 1.03
N ASN A 192 -14.44 -5.05 0.02
CA ASN A 192 -13.76 -5.55 -1.19
C ASN A 192 -13.41 -4.45 -2.22
N ASN A 193 -13.86 -3.19 -2.01
CA ASN A 193 -13.64 -2.05 -2.91
C ASN A 193 -13.48 -0.76 -2.09
N THR A 194 -12.37 -0.64 -1.37
CA THR A 194 -12.17 0.37 -0.30
C THR A 194 -11.98 1.80 -0.79
N SER A 195 -11.54 2.02 -2.02
CA SER A 195 -11.07 3.32 -2.51
C SER A 195 -12.11 4.46 -2.38
N ARG A 196 -13.40 4.16 -2.63
CA ARG A 196 -14.45 5.19 -2.54
C ARG A 196 -14.74 5.56 -1.09
N MET A 197 -14.82 4.60 -0.19
CA MET A 197 -14.98 4.84 1.25
C MET A 197 -13.80 5.65 1.79
N ALA A 198 -12.57 5.25 1.47
CA ALA A 198 -11.36 5.95 1.88
C ALA A 198 -11.34 7.42 1.39
N SER A 199 -11.80 7.68 0.17
CA SER A 199 -11.92 9.04 -0.38
C SER A 199 -12.92 9.89 0.41
N ILE A 200 -14.08 9.34 0.76
CA ILE A 200 -15.14 10.03 1.53
C ILE A 200 -14.65 10.32 2.95
N LEU A 201 -14.04 9.33 3.62
CA LEU A 201 -13.47 9.50 4.96
C LEU A 201 -12.35 10.53 4.95
N SER A 202 -11.45 10.48 3.97
CA SER A 202 -10.36 11.45 3.82
C SER A 202 -10.86 12.89 3.63
N LEU A 203 -11.93 13.07 2.85
CA LEU A 203 -12.58 14.38 2.68
C LEU A 203 -13.12 14.89 4.02
N LYS A 204 -13.82 14.02 4.75
CA LYS A 204 -14.41 14.36 6.05
C LYS A 204 -13.36 14.65 7.11
N LEU A 205 -12.29 13.88 7.14
CA LEU A 205 -11.16 14.10 8.04
C LEU A 205 -10.47 15.45 7.79
N ARG A 206 -10.28 15.85 6.52
CA ARG A 206 -9.73 17.18 6.20
C ARG A 206 -10.62 18.31 6.70
N GLU A 207 -11.93 18.21 6.51
CA GLU A 207 -12.91 19.16 7.06
C GLU A 207 -12.81 19.26 8.59
N TYR A 208 -12.76 18.12 9.25
CA TYR A 208 -12.65 18.01 10.70
C TYR A 208 -11.32 18.55 11.24
N GLY A 209 -10.22 18.23 10.56
CA GLY A 209 -8.91 18.77 10.88
C GLY A 209 -8.86 20.30 10.79
N LEU A 210 -9.44 20.87 9.73
CA LEU A 210 -9.55 22.35 9.61
C LEU A 210 -10.40 22.95 10.74
N THR A 211 -11.49 22.28 11.15
CA THR A 211 -12.32 22.72 12.26
C THR A 211 -11.52 22.77 13.57
N LEU A 212 -10.79 21.70 13.89
CA LEU A 212 -9.95 21.61 15.09
C LEU A 212 -8.86 22.69 15.08
N ARG A 213 -8.21 22.94 13.95
CA ARG A 213 -7.22 24.00 13.80
C ARG A 213 -7.81 25.40 14.03
N LYS A 214 -9.00 25.68 13.46
CA LYS A 214 -9.71 26.96 13.68
C LYS A 214 -10.04 27.16 15.16
N MET A 215 -10.53 26.12 15.85
CA MET A 215 -10.82 26.17 17.28
C MET A 215 -9.57 26.41 18.11
N ALA A 216 -8.46 25.74 17.79
CA ALA A 216 -7.17 25.97 18.45
C ALA A 216 -6.66 27.40 18.25
N ALA A 217 -6.80 27.96 17.05
CA ALA A 217 -6.44 29.34 16.75
C ALA A 217 -7.32 30.38 17.51
N GLN A 218 -8.56 30.01 17.85
CA GLN A 218 -9.46 30.79 18.69
C GLN A 218 -9.15 30.65 20.21
N GLY A 219 -8.12 29.93 20.58
CA GLY A 219 -7.71 29.72 21.97
C GLY A 219 -8.54 28.70 22.75
N LYS A 220 -9.29 27.83 22.04
CA LYS A 220 -10.04 26.75 22.71
C LYS A 220 -9.11 25.81 23.46
N LYS A 221 -9.51 25.40 24.67
CA LYS A 221 -8.72 24.53 25.53
C LYS A 221 -8.69 23.08 24.99
N SER A 222 -7.64 22.34 25.38
CA SER A 222 -7.45 20.94 24.97
C SER A 222 -8.71 20.08 25.22
N ALA A 223 -9.37 20.23 26.38
CA ALA A 223 -10.58 19.46 26.69
C ALA A 223 -11.73 19.71 25.70
N GLU A 224 -11.89 20.95 25.18
CA GLU A 224 -12.90 21.26 24.17
C GLU A 224 -12.53 20.64 22.82
N LEU A 225 -11.26 20.66 22.43
CA LEU A 225 -10.77 20.02 21.22
C LEU A 225 -10.97 18.50 21.26
N GLN A 226 -10.66 17.86 22.40
CA GLN A 226 -10.90 16.42 22.59
C GLN A 226 -12.39 16.06 22.53
N LYS A 227 -13.27 16.87 23.12
CA LYS A 227 -14.71 16.66 23.02
C LYS A 227 -15.19 16.70 21.56
N VAL A 228 -14.76 17.70 20.80
CA VAL A 228 -15.12 17.84 19.39
C VAL A 228 -14.52 16.69 18.57
N LYS A 229 -13.26 16.32 18.79
CA LYS A 229 -12.65 15.15 18.16
C LYS A 229 -13.49 13.88 18.38
N THR A 230 -13.95 13.62 19.61
CA THR A 230 -14.79 12.45 19.90
C THR A 230 -16.11 12.49 19.13
N GLN A 231 -16.76 13.64 19.02
CA GLN A 231 -17.96 13.80 18.21
C GLN A 231 -17.71 13.56 16.72
N GLN A 232 -16.57 14.05 16.20
CA GLN A 232 -16.12 13.81 14.83
C GLN A 232 -15.87 12.32 14.56
N LEU A 233 -15.21 11.64 15.49
CA LEU A 233 -14.99 10.19 15.42
C LEU A 233 -16.29 9.38 15.47
N SER A 234 -17.32 9.85 16.19
CA SER A 234 -18.65 9.21 16.16
C SER A 234 -19.27 9.24 14.75
N THR A 235 -19.06 10.32 14.00
CA THR A 235 -19.49 10.38 12.59
C THR A 235 -18.67 9.43 11.70
N ILE A 236 -17.35 9.36 11.91
CA ILE A 236 -16.49 8.40 11.19
C ILE A 236 -16.93 6.95 11.50
N TYR A 237 -17.17 6.62 12.76
CA TYR A 237 -17.69 5.34 13.21
C TYR A 237 -19.02 4.99 12.48
N HIS A 238 -19.94 5.94 12.41
CA HIS A 238 -21.21 5.74 11.71
C HIS A 238 -21.02 5.46 10.21
N ILE A 239 -20.13 6.20 9.53
CA ILE A 239 -19.82 5.94 8.11
C ILE A 239 -19.22 4.54 7.93
N LEU A 240 -18.29 4.16 8.80
CA LEU A 240 -17.69 2.82 8.78
C LEU A 240 -18.75 1.73 9.01
N THR A 241 -19.67 1.93 9.94
CA THR A 241 -20.79 1.00 10.21
C THR A 241 -21.66 0.79 8.96
N ILE A 242 -22.00 1.85 8.25
CA ILE A 242 -22.77 1.75 7.00
C ILE A 242 -22.00 1.01 5.91
N CYS A 243 -20.69 1.21 5.82
CA CYS A 243 -19.86 0.67 4.74
C CYS A 243 -19.40 -0.77 4.99
N LEU A 244 -19.07 -1.12 6.23
CA LEU A 244 -18.40 -2.36 6.60
C LEU A 244 -19.26 -3.28 7.48
N GLY A 245 -20.35 -2.77 8.06
CA GLY A 245 -21.13 -3.40 9.11
C GLY A 245 -20.67 -2.97 10.51
N GLU A 246 -21.55 -3.14 11.50
CA GLU A 246 -21.21 -2.83 12.89
C GLU A 246 -20.41 -3.97 13.50
N PRO A 247 -19.23 -3.67 14.13
CA PRO A 247 -18.42 -4.70 14.76
C PRO A 247 -19.16 -5.38 15.92
N VAL A 248 -19.18 -6.70 15.89
CA VAL A 248 -19.85 -7.49 16.91
C VAL A 248 -19.15 -7.37 18.26
N GLN A 249 -19.93 -7.32 19.34
CA GLN A 249 -19.42 -7.28 20.71
C GLN A 249 -19.31 -8.69 21.31
N LYS A 250 -20.19 -9.59 20.88
CA LYS A 250 -20.23 -11.00 21.27
C LYS A 250 -20.74 -11.83 20.11
N PHE A 251 -20.32 -13.08 20.06
CA PHE A 251 -20.76 -14.04 19.06
C PHE A 251 -20.66 -15.48 19.59
N THR A 252 -21.41 -16.38 18.99
CA THR A 252 -21.39 -17.80 19.32
C THR A 252 -20.58 -18.56 18.29
N TRP A 253 -19.64 -19.41 18.72
CA TRP A 253 -18.79 -20.17 17.81
C TRP A 253 -18.34 -21.49 18.43
N ALA A 254 -17.98 -22.45 17.57
CA ALA A 254 -17.33 -23.69 17.94
C ALA A 254 -16.35 -24.13 16.85
N PRO A 255 -15.18 -24.73 17.21
CA PRO A 255 -14.24 -25.24 16.23
C PRO A 255 -14.83 -26.42 15.45
N ARG A 256 -14.51 -26.48 14.14
CA ARG A 256 -14.97 -27.53 13.23
C ARG A 256 -13.81 -28.08 12.40
N ASP A 257 -13.83 -29.37 12.14
CA ASP A 257 -12.88 -30.02 11.22
C ASP A 257 -13.25 -29.79 9.74
N ALA A 258 -12.46 -30.35 8.83
CA ALA A 258 -12.69 -30.23 7.39
C ALA A 258 -13.98 -30.90 6.89
N SER A 259 -14.59 -31.79 7.67
CA SER A 259 -15.90 -32.38 7.38
C SER A 259 -17.08 -31.56 7.94
N GLY A 260 -16.79 -30.49 8.67
CA GLY A 260 -17.78 -29.66 9.37
C GLY A 260 -18.19 -30.19 10.74
N LYS A 261 -17.58 -31.29 11.20
CA LYS A 261 -17.85 -31.87 12.52
C LYS A 261 -17.32 -30.98 13.63
N LEU A 262 -18.12 -30.79 14.68
CA LEU A 262 -17.71 -30.05 15.87
C LEU A 262 -16.52 -30.71 16.57
N LEU A 263 -15.52 -29.94 16.90
CA LEU A 263 -14.34 -30.34 17.66
C LEU A 263 -14.39 -29.87 19.12
N GLY A 264 -15.44 -29.14 19.49
CA GLY A 264 -15.67 -28.64 20.84
C GLY A 264 -17.09 -28.17 21.05
N GLU A 265 -17.37 -27.63 22.23
CA GLU A 265 -18.67 -27.08 22.59
C GLU A 265 -18.91 -25.73 21.89
N VAL A 266 -20.16 -25.45 21.60
CA VAL A 266 -20.61 -24.13 21.15
C VAL A 266 -20.63 -23.16 22.33
N LYS A 267 -19.83 -22.10 22.26
CA LYS A 267 -19.69 -21.11 23.33
C LYS A 267 -19.87 -19.68 22.83
N GLU A 268 -20.29 -18.79 23.73
CA GLU A 268 -20.30 -17.35 23.48
C GLU A 268 -18.90 -16.77 23.78
N TYR A 269 -18.42 -15.91 22.90
CA TYR A 269 -17.13 -15.23 23.02
C TYR A 269 -17.31 -13.73 22.80
N THR A 270 -16.53 -12.93 23.52
CA THR A 270 -16.13 -11.60 23.02
C THR A 270 -14.93 -11.77 22.08
N PRO A 271 -14.67 -10.84 21.16
CA PRO A 271 -13.51 -10.89 20.27
C PRO A 271 -12.18 -11.06 21.00
N GLN A 272 -12.04 -10.42 22.17
CA GLN A 272 -10.86 -10.53 23.01
C GLN A 272 -10.70 -11.91 23.65
N GLN A 273 -11.80 -12.52 24.14
CA GLN A 273 -11.77 -13.87 24.67
C GLN A 273 -11.41 -14.88 23.59
N PHE A 274 -11.95 -14.70 22.39
CA PHE A 274 -11.65 -15.56 21.24
C PHE A 274 -10.18 -15.44 20.85
N TYR A 275 -9.64 -14.23 20.76
CA TYR A 275 -8.20 -14.01 20.51
C TYR A 275 -7.35 -14.71 21.56
N LYS A 276 -7.66 -14.53 22.85
CA LYS A 276 -6.88 -15.09 23.95
C LYS A 276 -6.89 -16.63 23.95
N GLU A 277 -8.04 -17.25 23.65
CA GLU A 277 -8.21 -18.69 23.68
C GLU A 277 -7.58 -19.37 22.46
N PHE A 278 -7.83 -18.85 21.27
CA PHE A 278 -7.46 -19.54 20.02
C PHE A 278 -6.17 -19.06 19.37
N VAL A 279 -5.79 -17.82 19.54
CA VAL A 279 -4.50 -17.29 19.06
C VAL A 279 -3.46 -17.30 20.16
N GLY A 280 -3.77 -16.72 21.31
CA GLY A 280 -3.01 -16.78 22.56
C GLY A 280 -1.56 -16.28 22.48
N THR A 281 -1.14 -15.76 21.33
CA THR A 281 0.23 -15.32 21.08
C THR A 281 0.39 -13.88 21.50
N ASP A 282 1.41 -13.56 22.30
CA ASP A 282 1.84 -12.19 22.53
C ASP A 282 2.51 -11.67 21.24
N LEU A 283 1.70 -11.10 20.35
CA LEU A 283 2.13 -10.65 19.04
C LEU A 283 3.24 -9.60 19.12
N LYS A 284 3.21 -8.77 20.15
CA LYS A 284 4.19 -7.69 20.33
C LYS A 284 5.59 -8.21 20.62
N ASN A 285 5.71 -9.29 21.38
CA ASN A 285 6.99 -9.83 21.82
C ASN A 285 7.40 -11.13 21.09
N SER A 286 6.52 -11.71 20.28
CA SER A 286 6.77 -12.96 19.57
C SER A 286 7.31 -12.79 18.15
N PHE A 287 7.32 -11.57 17.61
CA PHE A 287 7.76 -11.30 16.25
C PHE A 287 8.79 -10.17 16.21
N VAL A 288 9.76 -10.33 15.32
CA VAL A 288 10.75 -9.31 14.98
C VAL A 288 10.62 -8.97 13.50
N MET A 289 10.55 -7.69 13.18
CA MET A 289 10.60 -7.23 11.81
C MET A 289 12.05 -7.09 11.36
N VAL A 290 12.42 -7.78 10.29
CA VAL A 290 13.71 -7.67 9.63
C VAL A 290 13.53 -7.09 8.23
N MET A 291 14.51 -6.33 7.76
CA MET A 291 14.49 -5.74 6.42
C MET A 291 15.86 -5.84 5.80
N ASN A 292 15.94 -6.00 4.49
CA ASN A 292 17.15 -5.84 3.72
C ASN A 292 17.14 -4.50 2.99
N ASP A 293 17.74 -3.50 3.60
CA ASP A 293 17.95 -2.16 3.04
C ASP A 293 19.44 -1.87 2.88
N PRO A 294 20.06 -2.15 1.72
CA PRO A 294 21.47 -1.90 1.49
C PRO A 294 21.83 -0.41 1.31
N SER A 295 20.85 0.48 1.32
CA SER A 295 21.11 1.93 1.31
C SER A 295 21.53 2.46 2.70
N ARG A 296 21.40 1.63 3.74
CA ARG A 296 21.69 1.95 5.14
C ARG A 296 22.60 0.93 5.79
N PRO A 297 23.37 1.28 6.83
CA PRO A 297 24.17 0.33 7.59
C PRO A 297 23.36 -0.87 8.09
N TYR A 298 23.91 -2.07 7.90
CA TYR A 298 23.37 -3.30 8.48
C TYR A 298 23.61 -3.40 9.99
N HIS A 299 22.89 -4.31 10.65
CA HIS A 299 22.94 -4.58 12.10
C HIS A 299 22.58 -3.35 12.93
N LYS A 300 21.67 -2.51 12.38
CA LYS A 300 21.09 -1.35 13.03
C LYS A 300 19.58 -1.46 13.00
N THR A 301 18.96 -0.93 14.04
CA THR A 301 17.50 -0.77 14.10
C THR A 301 17.11 0.59 13.56
N TYR A 302 16.08 0.62 12.73
CA TYR A 302 15.51 1.83 12.15
C TYR A 302 14.01 1.89 12.42
N THR A 303 13.51 3.09 12.69
CA THR A 303 12.09 3.38 12.85
C THR A 303 11.63 4.27 11.70
N ILE A 304 10.47 3.97 11.12
CA ILE A 304 9.88 4.79 10.06
C ILE A 304 8.90 5.76 10.71
N ASP A 305 9.17 7.05 10.55
CA ASP A 305 8.32 8.11 11.07
C ASP A 305 6.94 8.08 10.41
N MET A 306 5.91 8.37 11.20
CA MET A 306 4.51 8.47 10.77
C MET A 306 3.91 7.16 10.24
N ASP A 307 4.61 6.05 10.32
CA ASP A 307 4.11 4.73 9.91
C ASP A 307 3.67 3.92 11.14
N ARG A 308 2.55 4.32 11.69
CA ARG A 308 1.80 3.62 12.74
C ARG A 308 0.31 3.69 12.48
N HIS A 309 -0.44 2.77 13.05
CA HIS A 309 -1.87 2.64 12.80
C HIS A 309 -2.75 3.30 13.86
N SER A 310 -2.28 3.38 15.08
CA SER A 310 -2.98 4.04 16.19
C SER A 310 -2.06 5.03 16.92
N TYR A 311 -2.64 5.97 17.65
CA TYR A 311 -1.89 6.99 18.37
C TYR A 311 -1.02 6.41 19.49
N ASP A 312 -1.54 5.38 20.15
CA ASP A 312 -0.91 4.60 21.22
C ASP A 312 -0.24 3.30 20.72
N GLY A 313 -0.17 3.09 19.39
CA GLY A 313 0.35 1.89 18.76
C GLY A 313 1.85 1.90 18.51
N LEU A 314 2.30 0.78 17.95
CA LEU A 314 3.69 0.56 17.59
C LEU A 314 4.07 1.37 16.35
N GLN A 315 5.23 1.98 16.39
CA GLN A 315 5.85 2.49 15.17
C GLN A 315 6.53 1.34 14.41
N TRP A 316 6.50 1.39 13.11
CA TRP A 316 7.21 0.41 12.30
C TRP A 316 8.72 0.54 12.53
N THR A 317 9.24 -0.45 13.23
CA THR A 317 10.66 -0.56 13.56
C THR A 317 11.19 -1.88 13.02
N TYR A 318 12.35 -1.86 12.36
CA TYR A 318 12.95 -3.05 11.79
C TYR A 318 14.46 -3.12 12.09
N LEU A 319 14.96 -4.34 12.18
CA LEU A 319 16.39 -4.64 12.19
C LEU A 319 16.87 -4.82 10.73
N ASN A 320 17.83 -4.01 10.30
CA ASN A 320 18.38 -4.10 8.96
C ASN A 320 19.48 -5.17 8.90
N LEU A 321 19.26 -6.18 8.07
CA LEU A 321 20.17 -7.31 7.91
C LEU A 321 20.53 -7.56 6.44
N PRO A 322 21.73 -8.10 6.15
CA PRO A 322 22.06 -8.59 4.81
C PRO A 322 21.19 -9.81 4.45
N MET A 323 21.00 -10.04 3.16
CA MET A 323 20.12 -11.12 2.68
C MET A 323 20.62 -12.51 3.07
N GLU A 324 21.94 -12.65 3.18
CA GLU A 324 22.66 -13.87 3.58
C GLU A 324 22.29 -14.30 5.01
N GLU A 325 21.89 -13.37 5.86
CA GLU A 325 21.40 -13.64 7.22
C GLU A 325 19.88 -13.82 7.27
N ILE A 326 19.11 -13.06 6.47
CA ILE A 326 17.64 -13.15 6.44
C ILE A 326 17.17 -14.51 5.90
N LYS A 327 17.80 -15.01 4.83
CA LYS A 327 17.38 -16.29 4.22
C LYS A 327 17.45 -17.48 5.18
N PRO A 328 18.54 -17.72 5.92
CA PRO A 328 18.59 -18.80 6.91
C PRO A 328 17.54 -18.66 8.01
N LEU A 329 17.25 -17.44 8.48
CA LEU A 329 16.19 -17.19 9.47
C LEU A 329 14.81 -17.55 8.91
N ALA A 330 14.53 -17.17 7.68
CA ALA A 330 13.27 -17.50 7.01
C ALA A 330 13.11 -19.02 6.82
N ILE A 331 14.15 -19.70 6.37
CA ILE A 331 14.18 -21.18 6.23
C ILE A 331 13.94 -21.87 7.58
N ALA A 332 14.62 -21.41 8.63
CA ALA A 332 14.45 -21.95 9.98
C ALA A 332 13.01 -21.79 10.48
N SER A 333 12.38 -20.63 10.25
CA SER A 333 10.99 -20.36 10.62
C SER A 333 10.02 -21.34 9.94
N ILE A 334 10.18 -21.57 8.62
CA ILE A 334 9.33 -22.52 7.89
C ILE A 334 9.54 -23.95 8.39
N LYS A 335 10.78 -24.36 8.63
CA LYS A 335 11.11 -25.68 9.18
C LYS A 335 10.53 -25.90 10.58
N ASP A 336 10.41 -24.84 11.37
CA ASP A 336 9.71 -24.82 12.67
C ASP A 336 8.18 -24.70 12.53
N SER A 337 7.65 -24.86 11.33
CA SER A 337 6.23 -24.76 11.01
C SER A 337 5.61 -23.39 11.34
N THR A 338 6.39 -22.34 11.25
CA THR A 338 5.92 -20.97 11.47
C THR A 338 5.88 -20.21 10.14
N MET A 339 4.66 -19.89 9.69
CA MET A 339 4.41 -19.02 8.53
C MET A 339 4.85 -17.59 8.83
N MET A 340 5.42 -16.92 7.85
CA MET A 340 5.92 -15.55 8.04
C MET A 340 5.14 -14.53 7.22
N TYR A 341 5.01 -13.34 7.79
CA TYR A 341 4.66 -12.13 7.05
C TYR A 341 5.86 -11.71 6.19
N PHE A 342 5.62 -11.49 4.91
CA PHE A 342 6.63 -11.07 3.93
C PHE A 342 6.09 -9.92 3.08
N SER A 343 6.94 -8.95 2.77
CA SER A 343 6.58 -7.82 1.91
C SER A 343 7.75 -7.42 1.02
N CYS A 344 7.47 -7.15 -0.25
CA CYS A 344 8.49 -6.69 -1.21
C CYS A 344 7.88 -5.86 -2.35
N ASP A 345 8.71 -5.45 -3.30
CA ASP A 345 8.28 -4.77 -4.54
C ASP A 345 7.73 -5.80 -5.54
N VAL A 346 6.46 -6.16 -5.39
CA VAL A 346 5.83 -7.22 -6.19
C VAL A 346 5.45 -6.75 -7.58
N GLY A 347 4.80 -5.59 -7.69
CA GLY A 347 4.15 -5.15 -8.92
C GLY A 347 5.07 -4.99 -10.13
N LYS A 348 6.37 -4.79 -9.91
CA LYS A 348 7.37 -4.64 -10.97
C LYS A 348 7.95 -5.96 -11.46
N TYR A 349 7.88 -7.01 -10.65
CA TYR A 349 8.64 -8.25 -10.88
C TYR A 349 7.78 -9.50 -10.92
N LEU A 350 6.47 -9.40 -10.65
CA LEU A 350 5.55 -10.53 -10.71
C LEU A 350 5.04 -10.74 -12.13
N ASP A 351 5.25 -11.95 -12.65
CA ASP A 351 4.43 -12.45 -13.76
C ASP A 351 3.19 -13.15 -13.20
N SER A 352 2.05 -12.49 -13.28
CA SER A 352 0.78 -13.00 -12.74
C SER A 352 0.23 -14.22 -13.47
N LYS A 353 0.71 -14.52 -14.69
CA LYS A 353 0.28 -15.69 -15.45
C LYS A 353 0.95 -16.97 -14.95
N THR A 354 2.22 -16.86 -14.60
CA THR A 354 3.01 -17.99 -14.08
C THR A 354 3.04 -18.05 -12.57
N GLY A 355 2.69 -16.94 -11.87
CA GLY A 355 2.80 -16.80 -10.43
C GLY A 355 4.22 -16.62 -9.93
N ILE A 356 5.17 -16.27 -10.81
CA ILE A 356 6.60 -16.19 -10.48
C ILE A 356 7.00 -14.75 -10.24
N LEU A 357 7.69 -14.52 -9.11
CA LEU A 357 8.29 -13.24 -8.75
C LEU A 357 9.80 -13.33 -8.99
N SER A 358 10.28 -12.76 -10.08
CA SER A 358 11.69 -12.79 -10.47
C SER A 358 12.13 -11.47 -11.11
N LEU A 359 13.37 -11.05 -10.84
CA LEU A 359 14.00 -9.92 -11.51
C LEU A 359 14.19 -10.14 -13.02
N ARG A 360 14.09 -11.39 -13.49
CA ARG A 360 14.26 -11.80 -14.89
C ARG A 360 12.96 -12.01 -15.64
N ASN A 361 11.80 -11.73 -15.05
CA ASN A 361 10.50 -11.91 -15.72
C ASN A 361 10.30 -10.98 -16.90
N TYR A 362 10.93 -9.81 -16.89
CA TYR A 362 10.80 -8.82 -17.97
C TYR A 362 12.16 -8.39 -18.49
N ASP A 363 12.36 -8.48 -19.79
CA ASP A 363 13.56 -8.07 -20.52
C ASP A 363 13.35 -6.72 -21.23
N TYR A 364 13.29 -5.65 -20.42
CA TYR A 364 13.18 -4.30 -20.97
C TYR A 364 14.46 -3.84 -21.66
N GLU A 365 15.60 -4.42 -21.30
CA GLU A 365 16.90 -4.05 -21.89
C GLU A 365 16.95 -4.46 -23.36
N SER A 366 16.57 -5.69 -23.68
CA SER A 366 16.45 -6.13 -25.06
C SER A 366 15.35 -5.39 -25.83
N LEU A 367 14.18 -5.13 -25.17
CA LEU A 367 13.07 -4.46 -25.83
C LEU A 367 13.41 -3.03 -26.26
N PHE A 368 14.14 -2.28 -25.42
CA PHE A 368 14.48 -0.87 -25.66
C PHE A 368 15.91 -0.62 -26.07
N ALA A 369 16.73 -1.66 -26.25
CA ALA A 369 18.16 -1.56 -26.56
C ALA A 369 18.91 -0.59 -25.63
N THR A 370 18.63 -0.69 -24.31
CA THR A 370 19.25 0.15 -23.28
C THR A 370 19.45 -0.66 -21.99
N THR A 371 20.14 -0.12 -20.99
CA THR A 371 20.40 -0.80 -19.72
C THR A 371 19.73 -0.09 -18.55
N PHE A 372 19.47 -0.85 -17.47
CA PHE A 372 18.91 -0.34 -16.20
C PHE A 372 19.82 -0.75 -15.03
N PRO A 373 21.01 -0.18 -14.91
CA PRO A 373 22.10 -0.71 -14.08
C PRO A 373 21.99 -0.38 -12.58
N MET A 374 20.91 0.25 -12.12
CA MET A 374 20.77 0.62 -10.70
C MET A 374 20.84 -0.60 -9.79
N THR A 375 21.72 -0.54 -8.81
CA THR A 375 21.78 -1.48 -7.69
C THR A 375 20.53 -1.40 -6.81
N LYS A 376 20.31 -2.37 -5.92
CA LYS A 376 19.21 -2.33 -4.97
C LYS A 376 19.28 -1.09 -4.07
N ALA A 377 20.49 -0.71 -3.60
CA ALA A 377 20.68 0.48 -2.79
C ALA A 377 20.27 1.76 -3.53
N GLU A 378 20.69 1.90 -4.79
CA GLU A 378 20.35 3.05 -5.63
C GLU A 378 18.85 3.10 -5.92
N ARG A 379 18.20 1.96 -6.22
CA ARG A 379 16.75 1.92 -6.43
C ARG A 379 15.97 2.35 -5.20
N ILE A 380 16.41 1.95 -4.00
CA ILE A 380 15.77 2.37 -2.75
C ILE A 380 15.99 3.87 -2.52
N SER A 381 17.22 4.35 -2.64
CA SER A 381 17.59 5.76 -2.41
C SER A 381 16.90 6.74 -3.38
N THR A 382 16.57 6.27 -4.58
CA THR A 382 15.88 7.08 -5.62
C THR A 382 14.37 6.84 -5.69
N TYR A 383 13.81 6.08 -4.75
CA TYR A 383 12.39 5.68 -4.73
C TYR A 383 11.96 4.87 -5.97
N ALA A 384 12.92 4.32 -6.71
CA ALA A 384 12.62 3.43 -7.84
C ALA A 384 12.11 2.06 -7.39
N SER A 385 12.34 1.68 -6.14
CA SER A 385 11.79 0.45 -5.54
C SER A 385 11.32 0.71 -4.12
N ALA A 386 10.15 0.18 -3.79
CA ALA A 386 9.58 0.19 -2.45
C ALA A 386 8.74 -1.07 -2.24
N SER A 387 8.53 -1.48 -1.00
CA SER A 387 7.57 -2.54 -0.68
C SER A 387 6.17 -2.13 -1.12
N SER A 388 5.53 -2.94 -1.95
CA SER A 388 4.23 -2.62 -2.54
C SER A 388 3.12 -3.61 -2.19
N HIS A 389 3.49 -4.80 -1.71
CA HIS A 389 2.51 -5.85 -1.39
C HIS A 389 3.03 -6.79 -0.31
N ALA A 390 2.12 -7.20 0.58
CA ALA A 390 2.38 -8.18 1.62
C ALA A 390 1.74 -9.53 1.27
N MET A 391 2.44 -10.61 1.60
CA MET A 391 2.01 -12.00 1.41
C MET A 391 2.72 -12.90 2.43
N THR A 392 2.32 -14.16 2.52
CA THR A 392 2.95 -15.12 3.42
C THR A 392 4.08 -15.87 2.73
N LEU A 393 5.18 -16.13 3.46
CA LEU A 393 6.12 -17.19 3.12
C LEU A 393 5.73 -18.44 3.91
N MET A 394 5.48 -19.54 3.20
CA MET A 394 4.91 -20.76 3.80
C MET A 394 5.65 -22.05 3.42
N ALA A 395 6.54 -22.01 2.47
CA ALA A 395 7.24 -23.21 1.99
C ALA A 395 8.68 -22.91 1.58
N VAL A 396 9.54 -23.93 1.65
CA VAL A 396 10.95 -23.90 1.24
C VAL A 396 11.40 -25.26 0.74
#